data_9d39b35796457e70bf67f2b0246c5f86
#
_entry.id   9d39b35796457e70bf67f2b0246c5f86
#
_cell.length_a   1.000
_cell.length_b   1.000
_cell.length_c   1.000
_cell.angle_alpha   90.00
_cell.angle_beta   90.00
_cell.angle_gamma   90.00
#
_symmetry.space_group_name_H-M   'P 1'
#
loop_
_entity.id
_entity.type
_entity.pdbx_description
1 polymer ?
#
loop_
_entity_poly.entity_id
_entity_poly.type
_entity_poly.pdbx_seq_one_letter_code
_entity_poly.pdbx_strand_id
1 'polypeptide(L)'
;EIGVRLVGSEMCIRDRDERLFRKIEDKIKRAIFDYGLINDGDRILVGLSGGKDSLALVDLLGRRSKIYCPRFEVVVAHIVMTNIPYCSDREYLRSCAEEHDLPFIVHETSFDPSTDTRKSPCFLCSWTRRKALFEIAKAHKCNKIALGHHQDDILETLLMNLTHQGAFGTMPPRLRMDKFDMEIIRPMCLVEERELIQVAAWKGYRKQLKNCPYESGSSRSDMKELLRSLEAINPEARYSPVSYTHLRAHETDSYLV
;
A
#
# COMPACT_ATOMS: atom_id res chain seq x y z
N GLU A 1 -43.25 10.33 10.17
CA GLU A 1 -42.40 11.33 9.44
C GLU A 1 -40.89 11.23 9.74
N ILE A 2 -40.47 10.72 10.93
CA ILE A 2 -39.04 10.59 11.31
C ILE A 2 -38.33 9.46 10.49
N GLY A 3 -39.05 8.38 10.15
CA GLY A 3 -38.46 7.24 9.42
C GLY A 3 -38.08 7.54 7.98
N VAL A 4 -38.82 8.39 7.28
CA VAL A 4 -38.54 8.72 5.85
C VAL A 4 -37.31 9.63 5.71
N ARG A 5 -37.03 10.48 6.69
CA ARG A 5 -35.86 11.38 6.67
C ARG A 5 -34.53 10.65 6.93
N LEU A 6 -34.53 9.60 7.76
CA LEU A 6 -33.37 8.74 8.02
C LEU A 6 -33.00 7.90 6.78
N VAL A 7 -33.99 7.29 6.12
CA VAL A 7 -33.76 6.50 4.89
C VAL A 7 -33.18 7.35 3.77
N GLY A 8 -33.64 8.60 3.60
CA GLY A 8 -33.06 9.52 2.59
C GLY A 8 -31.62 9.93 2.89
N SER A 9 -31.24 10.11 4.17
CA SER A 9 -29.87 10.48 4.55
C SER A 9 -28.90 9.32 4.40
N GLU A 10 -29.27 8.09 4.74
CA GLU A 10 -28.43 6.90 4.56
C GLU A 10 -28.20 6.58 3.08
N MET A 11 -29.21 6.73 2.22
CA MET A 11 -29.09 6.55 0.78
C MET A 11 -28.16 7.59 0.15
N CYS A 12 -28.23 8.87 0.57
CA CYS A 12 -27.31 9.92 0.12
C CYS A 12 -25.85 9.66 0.57
N ILE A 13 -25.66 9.14 1.78
CA ILE A 13 -24.32 8.79 2.30
C ILE A 13 -23.74 7.63 1.51
N ARG A 14 -24.51 6.57 1.29
CA ARG A 14 -24.10 5.39 0.53
C ARG A 14 -23.72 5.74 -0.91
N ASP A 15 -24.51 6.58 -1.58
CA ASP A 15 -24.21 7.06 -2.94
C ASP A 15 -22.92 7.89 -3.00
N ARG A 16 -22.62 8.67 -1.96
CA ARG A 16 -21.39 9.46 -1.85
C ARG A 16 -20.17 8.57 -1.71
N ASP A 17 -20.25 7.55 -0.85
CA ASP A 17 -19.15 6.66 -0.55
C ASP A 17 -18.84 5.74 -1.74
N GLU A 18 -19.88 5.29 -2.46
CA GLU A 18 -19.70 4.55 -3.71
C GLU A 18 -19.05 5.42 -4.81
N ARG A 19 -19.45 6.69 -4.92
CA ARG A 19 -18.79 7.65 -5.84
C ARG A 19 -17.32 7.90 -5.48
N LEU A 20 -17.00 7.98 -4.19
CA LEU A 20 -15.61 8.08 -3.74
C LEU A 20 -14.82 6.84 -4.15
N PHE A 21 -15.37 5.65 -3.94
CA PHE A 21 -14.69 4.41 -4.31
C PHE A 21 -14.41 4.34 -5.81
N ARG A 22 -15.37 4.70 -6.66
CA ARG A 22 -15.18 4.80 -8.12
C ARG A 22 -14.09 5.82 -8.48
N LYS A 23 -14.04 6.96 -7.80
CA LYS A 23 -12.96 7.94 -7.99
C LYS A 23 -11.57 7.36 -7.66
N ILE A 24 -11.49 6.52 -6.64
CA ILE A 24 -10.23 5.81 -6.30
C ILE A 24 -9.90 4.77 -7.37
N GLU A 25 -10.87 4.01 -7.88
CA GLU A 25 -10.68 3.09 -9.02
C GLU A 25 -10.12 3.84 -10.24
N ASP A 26 -10.62 5.03 -10.55
CA ASP A 26 -10.11 5.86 -11.64
C ASP A 26 -8.67 6.35 -11.38
N LYS A 27 -8.32 6.73 -10.15
CA LYS A 27 -6.94 7.08 -9.77
C LYS A 27 -5.99 5.90 -9.96
N ILE A 28 -6.40 4.69 -9.56
CA ILE A 28 -5.61 3.47 -9.75
C ILE A 28 -5.46 3.15 -11.24
N LYS A 29 -6.54 3.22 -11.99
CA LYS A 29 -6.51 3.05 -13.45
C LYS A 29 -5.51 4.02 -14.08
N ARG A 30 -5.58 5.29 -13.71
CA ARG A 30 -4.65 6.32 -14.17
C ARG A 30 -3.20 5.96 -13.80
N ALA A 31 -2.92 5.57 -12.54
CA ALA A 31 -1.58 5.17 -12.12
C ALA A 31 -1.05 3.97 -12.92
N ILE A 32 -1.91 2.96 -13.19
CA ILE A 32 -1.54 1.79 -13.99
C ILE A 32 -1.08 2.21 -15.39
N PHE A 33 -1.82 3.10 -16.06
CA PHE A 33 -1.50 3.51 -17.43
C PHE A 33 -0.37 4.55 -17.49
N ASP A 34 -0.40 5.58 -16.65
CA ASP A 34 0.59 6.67 -16.68
C ASP A 34 2.01 6.18 -16.32
N TYR A 35 2.11 5.20 -15.42
CA TYR A 35 3.41 4.66 -14.97
C TYR A 35 3.72 3.26 -15.49
N GLY A 36 2.87 2.69 -16.34
CA GLY A 36 3.08 1.35 -16.89
C GLY A 36 3.20 0.27 -15.81
N LEU A 37 2.37 0.36 -14.74
CA LEU A 37 2.51 -0.50 -13.58
C LEU A 37 2.12 -1.96 -13.85
N ILE A 38 1.11 -2.17 -14.71
CA ILE A 38 0.55 -3.48 -15.00
C ILE A 38 0.42 -3.64 -16.51
N ASN A 39 0.91 -4.76 -17.03
CA ASN A 39 0.84 -5.13 -18.44
C ASN A 39 0.01 -6.42 -18.61
N ASP A 40 -0.37 -6.73 -19.85
CA ASP A 40 -1.03 -7.99 -20.17
C ASP A 40 -0.13 -9.19 -19.83
N GLY A 41 -0.72 -10.17 -19.16
CA GLY A 41 -0.03 -11.39 -18.74
C GLY A 41 0.73 -11.27 -17.42
N ASP A 42 0.72 -10.10 -16.76
CA ASP A 42 1.34 -9.97 -15.43
C ASP A 42 0.68 -10.87 -14.40
N ARG A 43 1.50 -11.40 -13.50
CA ARG A 43 1.06 -12.11 -12.30
C ARG A 43 1.59 -11.38 -11.08
N ILE A 44 0.70 -10.83 -10.27
CA ILE A 44 1.01 -9.84 -9.23
C ILE A 44 0.79 -10.44 -7.85
N LEU A 45 1.82 -10.39 -7.00
CA LEU A 45 1.67 -10.70 -5.57
C LEU A 45 1.28 -9.44 -4.81
N VAL A 46 0.15 -9.47 -4.09
CA VAL A 46 -0.27 -8.40 -3.19
C VAL A 46 0.11 -8.75 -1.77
N GLY A 47 0.89 -7.89 -1.11
CA GLY A 47 1.21 -8.03 0.31
C GLY A 47 0.06 -7.54 1.19
N LEU A 48 -0.66 -8.46 1.83
CA LEU A 48 -1.79 -8.15 2.73
C LEU A 48 -1.32 -8.10 4.18
N SER A 49 -1.10 -6.91 4.72
CA SER A 49 -0.68 -6.72 6.12
C SER A 49 -1.85 -6.71 7.12
N GLY A 50 -3.09 -6.63 6.64
CA GLY A 50 -4.29 -6.45 7.45
C GLY A 50 -4.59 -5.00 7.85
N GLY A 51 -3.77 -4.05 7.42
CA GLY A 51 -4.08 -2.61 7.52
C GLY A 51 -5.05 -2.16 6.43
N LYS A 52 -5.76 -1.04 6.69
CA LYS A 52 -6.76 -0.46 5.78
C LYS A 52 -6.27 -0.34 4.32
N ASP A 53 -5.01 0.07 4.15
CA ASP A 53 -4.42 0.32 2.83
C ASP A 53 -4.19 -0.97 2.05
N SER A 54 -3.70 -2.02 2.72
CA SER A 54 -3.50 -3.33 2.10
C SER A 54 -4.82 -4.04 1.80
N LEU A 55 -5.86 -3.85 2.64
CA LEU A 55 -7.23 -4.35 2.36
C LEU A 55 -7.84 -3.64 1.16
N ALA A 56 -7.73 -2.30 1.11
CA ALA A 56 -8.18 -1.52 -0.04
C ALA A 56 -7.45 -1.93 -1.33
N LEU A 57 -6.15 -2.20 -1.27
CA LEU A 57 -5.38 -2.67 -2.44
C LEU A 57 -5.89 -4.02 -2.96
N VAL A 58 -6.20 -4.98 -2.06
CA VAL A 58 -6.78 -6.28 -2.44
C VAL A 58 -8.13 -6.10 -3.11
N ASP A 59 -9.03 -5.30 -2.52
CA ASP A 59 -10.36 -5.01 -3.09
C ASP A 59 -10.24 -4.37 -4.48
N LEU A 60 -9.41 -3.33 -4.62
CA LEU A 60 -9.25 -2.57 -5.86
C LEU A 60 -8.59 -3.40 -6.98
N LEU A 61 -7.51 -4.12 -6.69
CA LEU A 61 -6.86 -4.98 -7.69
C LEU A 61 -7.65 -6.24 -7.99
N GLY A 62 -8.37 -6.81 -7.00
CA GLY A 62 -9.26 -7.94 -7.20
C GLY A 62 -10.42 -7.60 -8.16
N ARG A 63 -11.04 -6.44 -7.98
CA ARG A 63 -12.05 -5.93 -8.93
C ARG A 63 -11.45 -5.62 -10.30
N ARG A 64 -10.27 -4.99 -10.32
CA ARG A 64 -9.60 -4.60 -11.56
C ARG A 64 -9.12 -5.79 -12.39
N SER A 65 -8.70 -6.91 -11.78
CA SER A 65 -8.29 -8.14 -12.46
C SER A 65 -9.41 -8.82 -13.26
N LYS A 66 -10.67 -8.51 -12.92
CA LYS A 66 -11.85 -9.00 -13.66
C LYS A 66 -12.12 -8.22 -14.96
N ILE A 67 -11.35 -7.17 -15.24
CA ILE A 67 -11.45 -6.33 -16.45
C ILE A 67 -10.34 -6.73 -17.42
N TYR A 68 -10.65 -6.87 -18.70
CA TYR A 68 -9.75 -7.46 -19.70
C TYR A 68 -8.62 -6.55 -20.22
N CYS A 69 -8.48 -5.30 -19.76
CA CYS A 69 -7.44 -4.41 -20.27
C CYS A 69 -6.81 -3.57 -19.14
N PRO A 70 -5.56 -3.83 -18.77
CA PRO A 70 -4.76 -5.02 -19.07
C PRO A 70 -5.31 -6.28 -18.38
N ARG A 71 -5.06 -7.46 -18.95
CA ARG A 71 -5.40 -8.76 -18.34
C ARG A 71 -4.24 -9.22 -17.47
N PHE A 72 -4.50 -9.47 -16.19
CA PHE A 72 -3.48 -9.90 -15.22
C PHE A 72 -4.09 -10.79 -14.13
N GLU A 73 -3.22 -11.50 -13.42
CA GLU A 73 -3.60 -12.35 -12.29
C GLU A 73 -3.11 -11.75 -10.97
N VAL A 74 -3.86 -11.99 -9.91
CA VAL A 74 -3.52 -11.53 -8.56
C VAL A 74 -3.44 -12.71 -7.60
N VAL A 75 -2.39 -12.72 -6.78
CA VAL A 75 -2.19 -13.64 -5.66
C VAL A 75 -2.00 -12.80 -4.41
N VAL A 76 -2.63 -13.18 -3.30
CA VAL A 76 -2.57 -12.42 -2.05
C VAL A 76 -1.72 -13.19 -1.04
N ALA A 77 -0.75 -12.52 -0.39
CA ALA A 77 0.10 -13.11 0.63
C ALA A 77 0.04 -12.33 1.95
N HIS A 78 -0.15 -13.05 3.05
CA HIS A 78 -0.07 -12.54 4.41
C HIS A 78 1.16 -13.11 5.12
N ILE A 79 2.05 -12.23 5.59
CA ILE A 79 3.27 -12.62 6.30
C ILE A 79 3.04 -12.52 7.81
N VAL A 80 3.20 -13.63 8.50
CA VAL A 80 3.10 -13.72 9.95
C VAL A 80 4.50 -13.80 10.56
N MET A 81 4.80 -12.86 11.46
CA MET A 81 6.05 -12.89 12.24
C MET A 81 5.79 -13.65 13.52
N THR A 82 6.33 -14.88 13.64
CA THR A 82 6.04 -15.77 14.78
C THR A 82 6.67 -15.32 16.10
N ASN A 83 7.69 -14.48 16.04
CA ASN A 83 8.39 -13.93 17.22
C ASN A 83 7.90 -12.54 17.66
N ILE A 84 6.83 -12.03 17.06
CA ILE A 84 6.18 -10.79 17.48
C ILE A 84 4.74 -11.12 17.90
N PRO A 85 4.25 -10.64 19.04
CA PRO A 85 2.88 -10.85 19.49
C PRO A 85 1.89 -10.01 18.67
N TYR A 86 1.79 -10.31 17.38
CA TYR A 86 0.87 -9.71 16.44
C TYR A 86 -0.21 -10.72 16.07
N CYS A 87 -1.42 -10.46 16.53
CA CYS A 87 -2.56 -11.32 16.23
C CYS A 87 -3.33 -10.77 15.03
N SER A 88 -3.25 -11.47 13.90
CA SER A 88 -4.08 -11.19 12.72
C SER A 88 -5.23 -12.18 12.65
N ASP A 89 -6.43 -11.69 12.35
CA ASP A 89 -7.59 -12.52 12.02
C ASP A 89 -7.41 -13.09 10.61
N ARG A 90 -6.76 -14.27 10.54
CA ARG A 90 -6.41 -14.93 9.27
C ARG A 90 -7.63 -15.35 8.47
N GLU A 91 -8.73 -15.70 9.14
CA GLU A 91 -9.99 -16.09 8.48
C GLU A 91 -10.63 -14.87 7.81
N TYR A 92 -10.66 -13.74 8.49
CA TYR A 92 -11.11 -12.48 7.92
C TYR A 92 -10.24 -12.05 6.72
N LEU A 93 -8.91 -12.13 6.84
CA LEU A 93 -8.03 -11.78 5.74
C LEU A 93 -8.20 -12.71 4.53
N ARG A 94 -8.45 -13.99 4.78
CA ARG A 94 -8.79 -14.97 3.76
C ARG A 94 -10.10 -14.61 3.07
N SER A 95 -11.16 -14.32 3.83
CA SER A 95 -12.47 -13.96 3.25
C SER A 95 -12.39 -12.72 2.38
N CYS A 96 -11.56 -11.73 2.73
CA CYS A 96 -11.34 -10.55 1.88
C CYS A 96 -10.68 -10.88 0.52
N ALA A 97 -9.84 -11.90 0.46
CA ALA A 97 -9.26 -12.35 -0.82
C ALA A 97 -10.28 -13.20 -1.61
N GLU A 98 -11.00 -14.09 -0.93
CA GLU A 98 -12.01 -14.98 -1.52
C GLU A 98 -13.21 -14.22 -2.09
N GLU A 99 -13.56 -13.04 -1.56
CA GLU A 99 -14.58 -12.14 -2.12
C GLU A 99 -14.30 -11.78 -3.60
N HIS A 100 -13.03 -11.83 -4.00
CA HIS A 100 -12.59 -11.54 -5.37
C HIS A 100 -12.10 -12.78 -6.13
N ASP A 101 -12.28 -13.98 -5.59
CA ASP A 101 -11.77 -15.25 -6.13
C ASP A 101 -10.22 -15.28 -6.23
N LEU A 102 -9.52 -14.62 -5.29
CA LEU A 102 -8.06 -14.54 -5.29
C LEU A 102 -7.42 -15.62 -4.43
N PRO A 103 -6.37 -16.30 -4.91
CA PRO A 103 -5.58 -17.21 -4.09
C PRO A 103 -4.97 -16.49 -2.88
N PHE A 104 -5.13 -17.06 -1.69
CA PHE A 104 -4.62 -16.51 -0.44
C PHE A 104 -3.58 -17.43 0.20
N ILE A 105 -2.40 -16.89 0.47
CA ILE A 105 -1.25 -17.58 1.03
C ILE A 105 -0.91 -16.98 2.39
N VAL A 106 -0.73 -17.83 3.40
CA VAL A 106 -0.16 -17.44 4.70
C VAL A 106 1.25 -17.99 4.80
N HIS A 107 2.21 -17.13 5.07
CA HIS A 107 3.60 -17.51 5.25
C HIS A 107 4.09 -17.08 6.63
N GLU A 108 4.58 -18.04 7.39
CA GLU A 108 5.15 -17.81 8.73
C GLU A 108 6.66 -17.66 8.64
N THR A 109 7.19 -16.64 9.29
CA THR A 109 8.63 -16.39 9.36
C THR A 109 8.99 -15.71 10.68
N SER A 110 10.26 -15.64 10.99
CA SER A 110 10.78 -14.97 12.18
C SER A 110 12.07 -14.24 11.85
N PHE A 111 12.45 -13.30 12.68
CA PHE A 111 13.76 -12.65 12.61
C PHE A 111 14.44 -12.73 13.98
N ASP A 112 15.76 -12.78 13.97
CA ASP A 112 16.55 -12.74 15.19
C ASP A 112 17.14 -11.33 15.36
N PRO A 113 16.72 -10.57 16.41
CA PRO A 113 17.26 -9.24 16.68
C PRO A 113 18.77 -9.22 16.95
N SER A 114 19.36 -10.36 17.34
CA SER A 114 20.79 -10.47 17.63
C SER A 114 21.67 -10.60 16.36
N THR A 115 21.08 -10.93 15.23
CA THR A 115 21.82 -11.18 13.97
C THR A 115 22.61 -9.96 13.48
N ASP A 116 22.05 -8.75 13.66
CA ASP A 116 22.77 -7.50 13.38
C ASP A 116 22.35 -6.42 14.37
N THR A 117 23.15 -6.28 15.44
CA THR A 117 22.91 -5.31 16.52
C THR A 117 23.06 -3.84 16.09
N ARG A 118 23.60 -3.58 14.88
CA ARG A 118 23.67 -2.24 14.30
C ARG A 118 22.35 -1.77 13.69
N LYS A 119 21.39 -2.70 13.50
CA LYS A 119 20.09 -2.43 12.91
C LYS A 119 18.99 -2.52 13.97
N SER A 120 17.99 -1.64 13.86
CA SER A 120 16.84 -1.70 14.76
C SER A 120 16.01 -2.97 14.51
N PRO A 121 15.33 -3.51 15.53
CA PRO A 121 14.42 -4.65 15.37
C PRO A 121 13.33 -4.39 14.31
N CYS A 122 12.83 -3.14 14.20
CA CYS A 122 11.88 -2.75 13.18
C CYS A 122 12.45 -2.86 11.76
N PHE A 123 13.73 -2.52 11.58
CA PHE A 123 14.40 -2.68 10.29
C PHE A 123 14.50 -4.16 9.93
N LEU A 124 14.97 -5.01 10.83
CA LEU A 124 15.11 -6.46 10.61
C LEU A 124 13.76 -7.12 10.32
N CYS A 125 12.71 -6.76 11.07
CA CYS A 125 11.35 -7.21 10.82
C CYS A 125 10.86 -6.83 9.42
N SER A 126 11.03 -5.56 9.03
CA SER A 126 10.63 -5.07 7.70
C SER A 126 11.40 -5.76 6.59
N TRP A 127 12.71 -5.96 6.78
CA TRP A 127 13.56 -6.65 5.83
C TRP A 127 13.15 -8.12 5.64
N THR A 128 12.91 -8.84 6.75
CA THR A 128 12.47 -10.24 6.72
C THR A 128 11.12 -10.39 6.04
N ARG A 129 10.14 -9.53 6.35
CA ARG A 129 8.85 -9.51 5.64
C ARG A 129 9.00 -9.29 4.15
N ARG A 130 9.86 -8.35 3.76
CA ARG A 130 10.12 -8.06 2.34
C ARG A 130 10.76 -9.24 1.65
N LYS A 131 11.77 -9.87 2.27
CA LYS A 131 12.42 -11.08 1.76
C LYS A 131 11.40 -12.20 1.54
N ALA A 132 10.53 -12.46 2.53
CA ALA A 132 9.46 -13.46 2.40
C ALA A 132 8.51 -13.18 1.24
N LEU A 133 8.13 -11.91 1.00
CA LEU A 133 7.31 -11.54 -0.17
C LEU A 133 8.01 -11.89 -1.49
N PHE A 134 9.31 -11.64 -1.61
CA PHE A 134 10.07 -12.02 -2.82
C PHE A 134 10.14 -13.53 -3.02
N GLU A 135 10.35 -14.29 -1.94
CA GLU A 135 10.39 -15.76 -1.98
C GLU A 135 9.05 -16.34 -2.42
N ILE A 136 7.93 -15.83 -1.88
CA ILE A 136 6.59 -16.24 -2.27
C ILE A 136 6.31 -15.85 -3.73
N ALA A 137 6.65 -14.63 -4.13
CA ALA A 137 6.45 -14.18 -5.50
C ALA A 137 7.15 -15.09 -6.49
N LYS A 138 8.41 -15.47 -6.21
CA LYS A 138 9.18 -16.40 -7.03
C LYS A 138 8.53 -17.79 -7.06
N ALA A 139 8.14 -18.33 -5.91
CA ALA A 139 7.50 -19.65 -5.82
C ALA A 139 6.19 -19.74 -6.60
N HIS A 140 5.43 -18.64 -6.64
CA HIS A 140 4.14 -18.55 -7.32
C HIS A 140 4.24 -17.92 -8.73
N LYS A 141 5.46 -17.77 -9.26
CA LYS A 141 5.72 -17.23 -10.61
C LYS A 141 5.12 -15.82 -10.80
N CYS A 142 5.09 -15.03 -9.76
CA CYS A 142 4.70 -13.62 -9.87
C CYS A 142 5.90 -12.80 -10.35
N ASN A 143 5.70 -11.93 -11.33
CA ASN A 143 6.71 -11.01 -11.83
C ASN A 143 6.64 -9.63 -11.20
N LYS A 144 5.58 -9.35 -10.44
CA LYS A 144 5.38 -8.08 -9.73
C LYS A 144 4.91 -8.29 -8.31
N ILE A 145 5.31 -7.36 -7.42
CA ILE A 145 4.82 -7.26 -6.04
C ILE A 145 4.12 -5.91 -5.89
N ALA A 146 2.83 -5.92 -5.57
CA ALA A 146 2.06 -4.72 -5.28
C ALA A 146 2.03 -4.44 -3.79
N LEU A 147 2.37 -3.20 -3.41
CA LEU A 147 2.37 -2.72 -2.03
C LEU A 147 1.35 -1.60 -1.85
N GLY A 148 0.69 -1.59 -0.69
CA GLY A 148 -0.37 -0.66 -0.34
C GLY A 148 0.13 0.74 0.07
N HIS A 149 1.20 1.24 -0.55
CA HIS A 149 1.66 2.60 -0.32
C HIS A 149 0.80 3.59 -1.12
N HIS A 150 0.37 4.65 -0.44
CA HIS A 150 -0.45 5.71 -1.00
C HIS A 150 0.32 7.03 -1.15
N GLN A 151 -0.31 8.07 -1.65
CA GLN A 151 0.32 9.36 -1.94
C GLN A 151 1.01 9.96 -0.70
N ASP A 152 0.36 9.89 0.47
CA ASP A 152 0.90 10.44 1.71
C ASP A 152 2.19 9.72 2.14
N ASP A 153 2.27 8.38 1.99
CA ASP A 153 3.51 7.62 2.25
C ASP A 153 4.68 8.09 1.39
N ILE A 154 4.40 8.42 0.12
CA ILE A 154 5.39 8.92 -0.84
C ILE A 154 5.90 10.30 -0.40
N LEU A 155 4.99 11.19 0.00
CA LEU A 155 5.32 12.54 0.46
C LEU A 155 6.05 12.52 1.80
N GLU A 156 5.58 11.73 2.77
CA GLU A 156 6.24 11.54 4.06
C GLU A 156 7.67 11.02 3.86
N THR A 157 7.86 10.05 2.95
CA THR A 157 9.19 9.51 2.64
C THR A 157 10.08 10.57 1.99
N LEU A 158 9.54 11.40 1.10
CA LEU A 158 10.28 12.52 0.51
C LEU A 158 10.76 13.51 1.60
N LEU A 159 9.86 13.91 2.50
CA LEU A 159 10.19 14.83 3.60
C LEU A 159 11.21 14.20 4.56
N MET A 160 11.07 12.90 4.89
CA MET A 160 12.06 12.19 5.71
C MET A 160 13.44 12.15 5.05
N ASN A 161 13.51 11.84 3.76
CA ASN A 161 14.77 11.79 3.04
C ASN A 161 15.41 13.18 2.95
N LEU A 162 14.62 14.21 2.70
CA LEU A 162 15.09 15.59 2.65
C LEU A 162 15.64 16.05 4.01
N THR A 163 14.93 15.76 5.11
CA THR A 163 15.30 16.23 6.46
C THR A 163 16.42 15.42 7.10
N HIS A 164 16.48 14.10 6.87
CA HIS A 164 17.44 13.23 7.54
C HIS A 164 18.66 12.88 6.68
N GLN A 165 18.52 12.91 5.36
CA GLN A 165 19.57 12.47 4.44
C GLN A 165 20.03 13.57 3.47
N GLY A 166 19.34 14.71 3.43
CA GLY A 166 19.60 15.76 2.43
C GLY A 166 19.32 15.29 0.98
N ALA A 167 18.54 14.21 0.82
CA ALA A 167 18.28 13.60 -0.47
C ALA A 167 16.88 13.95 -0.96
N PHE A 168 16.76 14.47 -2.19
CA PHE A 168 15.49 14.73 -2.85
C PHE A 168 15.06 13.47 -3.62
N GLY A 169 14.53 12.48 -2.91
CA GLY A 169 14.09 11.22 -3.46
C GLY A 169 12.98 10.58 -2.62
N THR A 170 12.15 9.78 -3.25
CA THR A 170 11.04 9.07 -2.60
C THR A 170 10.81 7.70 -3.23
N MET A 171 9.76 7.01 -2.79
CA MET A 171 9.34 5.72 -3.34
C MET A 171 8.72 5.89 -4.73
N PRO A 172 9.35 5.38 -5.82
CA PRO A 172 8.76 5.48 -7.15
C PRO A 172 7.50 4.59 -7.26
N PRO A 173 6.54 4.93 -8.13
CA PRO A 173 5.37 4.10 -8.40
C PRO A 173 5.72 2.70 -8.91
N ARG A 174 6.79 2.59 -9.69
CA ARG A 174 7.37 1.36 -10.22
C ARG A 174 8.86 1.32 -9.92
N LEU A 175 9.33 0.22 -9.34
CA LEU A 175 10.73 -0.01 -9.01
C LEU A 175 11.14 -1.39 -9.52
N ARG A 176 12.07 -1.43 -10.45
CA ARG A 176 12.68 -2.68 -10.92
C ARG A 176 13.74 -3.14 -9.92
N MET A 177 13.75 -4.42 -9.63
CA MET A 177 14.69 -5.03 -8.69
C MET A 177 15.67 -5.91 -9.46
N ASP A 178 16.86 -5.40 -9.77
CA ASP A 178 17.86 -6.08 -10.60
C ASP A 178 18.28 -7.46 -10.05
N LYS A 179 18.31 -7.59 -8.71
CA LYS A 179 18.71 -8.85 -8.05
C LYS A 179 17.66 -9.96 -8.10
N PHE A 180 16.40 -9.65 -8.39
CA PHE A 180 15.27 -10.59 -8.24
C PHE A 180 14.48 -10.79 -9.53
N ASP A 181 14.80 -10.07 -10.60
CA ASP A 181 14.01 -10.05 -11.85
C ASP A 181 12.51 -9.85 -11.59
N MET A 182 12.22 -8.92 -10.72
CA MET A 182 10.86 -8.56 -10.28
C MET A 182 10.71 -7.06 -10.20
N GLU A 183 9.46 -6.60 -10.24
CA GLU A 183 9.12 -5.20 -10.05
C GLU A 183 8.26 -5.02 -8.79
N ILE A 184 8.56 -3.98 -8.03
CA ILE A 184 7.66 -3.49 -6.99
C ILE A 184 6.80 -2.39 -7.58
N ILE A 185 5.48 -2.51 -7.44
CA ILE A 185 4.52 -1.52 -7.92
C ILE A 185 3.69 -0.95 -6.77
N ARG A 186 3.28 0.31 -6.92
CA ARG A 186 2.45 1.05 -5.95
C ARG A 186 1.22 1.65 -6.63
N PRO A 187 0.20 0.83 -6.89
CA PRO A 187 -0.98 1.28 -7.67
C PRO A 187 -1.74 2.42 -7.02
N MET A 188 -1.66 2.58 -5.68
CA MET A 188 -2.32 3.64 -4.93
C MET A 188 -1.50 4.94 -4.80
N CYS A 189 -0.43 5.12 -5.57
CA CYS A 189 0.46 6.30 -5.49
C CYS A 189 -0.24 7.65 -5.73
N LEU A 190 -1.42 7.67 -6.35
CA LEU A 190 -2.25 8.85 -6.58
C LEU A 190 -3.44 8.96 -5.60
N VAL A 191 -3.60 8.00 -4.69
CA VAL A 191 -4.70 7.95 -3.71
C VAL A 191 -4.24 8.58 -2.41
N GLU A 192 -5.05 9.43 -1.82
CA GLU A 192 -4.77 10.10 -0.55
C GLU A 192 -5.17 9.23 0.65
N GLU A 193 -4.46 9.33 1.78
CA GLU A 193 -4.79 8.58 3.00
C GLU A 193 -6.21 8.86 3.48
N ARG A 194 -6.66 10.12 3.37
CA ARG A 194 -8.02 10.52 3.79
C ARG A 194 -9.12 9.82 2.99
N GLU A 195 -8.90 9.54 1.71
CA GLU A 195 -9.83 8.79 0.87
C GLU A 195 -9.90 7.32 1.31
N LEU A 196 -8.74 6.71 1.63
CA LEU A 196 -8.67 5.34 2.12
C LEU A 196 -9.30 5.16 3.51
N ILE A 197 -9.21 6.16 4.39
CA ILE A 197 -9.88 6.17 5.69
C ILE A 197 -11.41 6.13 5.51
N GLN A 198 -11.96 6.94 4.60
CA GLN A 198 -13.39 6.97 4.30
C GLN A 198 -13.87 5.64 3.71
N VAL A 199 -13.11 5.09 2.74
CA VAL A 199 -13.42 3.77 2.16
C VAL A 199 -13.36 2.67 3.21
N ALA A 200 -12.36 2.68 4.09
CA ALA A 200 -12.21 1.69 5.15
C ALA A 200 -13.41 1.71 6.12
N ALA A 201 -13.90 2.90 6.46
CA ALA A 201 -15.09 3.06 7.29
C ALA A 201 -16.35 2.57 6.58
N TRP A 202 -16.54 2.92 5.32
CA TRP A 202 -17.69 2.50 4.50
C TRP A 202 -17.72 1.00 4.27
N LYS A 203 -16.58 0.40 3.93
CA LYS A 203 -16.43 -1.04 3.69
C LYS A 203 -16.43 -1.86 4.98
N GLY A 204 -16.31 -1.23 6.14
CA GLY A 204 -16.23 -1.92 7.43
C GLY A 204 -14.95 -2.74 7.60
N TYR A 205 -13.81 -2.28 7.07
CA TYR A 205 -12.54 -3.00 7.23
C TYR A 205 -12.18 -3.15 8.70
N ARG A 206 -11.99 -4.39 9.14
CA ARG A 206 -11.63 -4.69 10.53
C ARG A 206 -10.17 -4.35 10.79
N LYS A 207 -9.93 -3.50 11.78
CA LYS A 207 -8.58 -3.16 12.22
C LYS A 207 -7.93 -4.37 12.91
N GLN A 208 -6.78 -4.78 12.44
CA GLN A 208 -5.99 -5.81 13.10
C GLN A 208 -5.28 -5.24 14.34
N LEU A 209 -5.22 -6.03 15.41
CA LEU A 209 -4.55 -5.63 16.65
C LEU A 209 -3.04 -5.77 16.49
N LYS A 210 -2.34 -4.64 16.48
CA LYS A 210 -0.88 -4.59 16.41
C LYS A 210 -0.32 -4.38 17.80
N ASN A 211 0.14 -5.43 18.45
CA ASN A 211 0.84 -5.36 19.72
C ASN A 211 2.35 -5.49 19.48
N CYS A 212 2.92 -4.58 18.68
CA CYS A 212 4.35 -4.61 18.40
C CYS A 212 5.13 -3.94 19.55
N PRO A 213 6.01 -4.64 20.27
CA PRO A 213 6.77 -4.06 21.38
C PRO A 213 7.81 -3.03 20.92
N TYR A 214 8.10 -2.98 19.62
CA TYR A 214 9.09 -2.09 19.01
C TYR A 214 8.47 -0.85 18.35
N GLU A 215 7.15 -0.67 18.44
CA GLU A 215 6.44 0.46 17.85
C GLU A 215 6.55 1.68 18.79
N SER A 216 7.73 2.30 18.84
CA SER A 216 7.96 3.58 19.53
C SER A 216 7.93 4.72 18.50
N GLY A 217 7.40 5.88 18.90
CA GLY A 217 7.14 7.10 18.14
C GLY A 217 7.89 7.25 16.81
N SER A 218 7.17 7.22 15.73
CA SER A 218 7.78 7.25 14.41
C SER A 218 7.91 8.69 13.92
N SER A 219 9.07 9.06 13.36
CA SER A 219 9.28 10.34 12.64
C SER A 219 8.24 10.62 11.55
N ARG A 220 7.40 9.63 11.22
CA ARG A 220 6.28 9.79 10.27
C ARG A 220 5.17 10.68 10.79
N SER A 221 4.89 10.68 12.12
CA SER A 221 3.90 11.61 12.70
C SER A 221 4.29 13.05 12.47
N ASP A 222 5.58 13.36 12.64
CA ASP A 222 6.12 14.71 12.47
C ASP A 222 6.06 15.13 10.99
N MET A 223 6.33 14.19 10.08
CA MET A 223 6.21 14.45 8.64
C MET A 223 4.76 14.68 8.19
N LYS A 224 3.79 14.00 8.81
CA LYS A 224 2.36 14.27 8.57
C LYS A 224 1.95 15.68 9.00
N GLU A 225 2.46 16.14 10.14
CA GLU A 225 2.19 17.50 10.62
C GLU A 225 2.86 18.55 9.71
N LEU A 226 4.11 18.30 9.31
CA LEU A 226 4.81 19.14 8.36
C LEU A 226 4.07 19.22 7.00
N LEU A 227 3.58 18.10 6.49
CA LEU A 227 2.80 18.07 5.26
C LEU A 227 1.53 18.91 5.36
N ARG A 228 0.81 18.82 6.49
CA ARG A 228 -0.38 19.66 6.74
C ARG A 228 -0.03 21.15 6.78
N SER A 229 1.12 21.50 7.37
CA SER A 229 1.60 22.87 7.42
C SER A 229 1.92 23.41 6.02
N LEU A 230 2.52 22.57 5.17
CA LEU A 230 2.79 22.92 3.76
C LEU A 230 1.49 23.09 2.97
N GLU A 231 0.50 22.24 3.17
CA GLU A 231 -0.82 22.36 2.54
C GLU A 231 -1.58 23.62 3.00
N ALA A 232 -1.39 24.06 4.23
CA ALA A 232 -1.96 25.30 4.73
C ALA A 232 -1.36 26.55 4.05
N ILE A 233 -0.07 26.48 3.65
CA ILE A 233 0.61 27.55 2.91
C ILE A 233 0.18 27.52 1.42
N ASN A 234 0.15 26.32 0.84
CA ASN A 234 -0.23 26.12 -0.56
C ASN A 234 -1.02 24.81 -0.71
N PRO A 235 -2.32 24.87 -1.03
CA PRO A 235 -3.15 23.66 -1.23
C PRO A 235 -2.61 22.70 -2.30
N GLU A 236 -1.82 23.20 -3.27
CA GLU A 236 -1.19 22.39 -4.32
C GLU A 236 0.16 21.78 -3.89
N ALA A 237 0.65 22.05 -2.67
CA ALA A 237 1.92 21.54 -2.18
C ALA A 237 2.02 20.00 -2.21
N ARG A 238 0.90 19.31 -2.12
CA ARG A 238 0.79 17.85 -2.22
C ARG A 238 1.10 17.32 -3.62
N TYR A 239 0.70 18.04 -4.66
CA TYR A 239 0.75 17.55 -6.05
C TYR A 239 2.07 17.87 -6.74
N SER A 240 2.66 19.04 -6.48
CA SER A 240 3.89 19.50 -7.11
C SER A 240 5.09 18.58 -6.90
N PRO A 241 5.40 18.12 -5.67
CA PRO A 241 6.52 17.19 -5.42
C PRO A 241 6.30 15.82 -6.06
N VAL A 242 5.06 15.31 -6.05
CA VAL A 242 4.71 14.00 -6.64
C VAL A 242 4.96 14.03 -8.15
N SER A 243 4.50 15.05 -8.84
CA SER A 243 4.72 15.21 -10.28
C SER A 243 6.21 15.27 -10.62
N TYR A 244 7.01 16.03 -9.86
CA TYR A 244 8.44 16.17 -10.09
C TYR A 244 9.22 14.89 -9.85
N THR A 245 8.94 14.18 -8.75
CA THR A 245 9.65 12.92 -8.40
C THR A 245 9.29 11.80 -9.36
N HIS A 246 8.06 11.77 -9.88
CA HIS A 246 7.65 10.77 -10.85
C HIS A 246 8.31 10.97 -12.21
N LEU A 247 8.51 12.22 -12.66
CA LEU A 247 9.20 12.51 -13.90
C LEU A 247 10.68 12.10 -13.85
N ARG A 248 11.34 12.25 -12.69
CA ARG A 248 12.76 11.85 -12.52
C ARG A 248 12.98 10.38 -12.16
N ALA A 249 11.98 9.64 -11.75
CA ALA A 249 12.12 8.21 -11.46
C ALA A 249 12.59 7.39 -12.68
N HIS A 250 12.42 7.92 -13.89
CA HIS A 250 13.00 7.34 -15.11
C HIS A 250 14.51 7.62 -15.29
N GLU A 251 15.08 8.56 -14.54
CA GLU A 251 16.48 8.98 -14.69
C GLU A 251 17.42 8.50 -13.56
N THR A 252 16.89 7.98 -12.45
CA THR A 252 17.71 7.68 -11.26
C THR A 252 17.47 6.29 -10.70
N ASP A 253 17.73 5.24 -11.49
CA ASP A 253 17.76 3.85 -11.00
C ASP A 253 18.98 3.53 -10.11
N SER A 254 19.81 4.53 -9.76
CA SER A 254 21.13 4.28 -9.15
C SER A 254 21.28 4.61 -7.65
N TYR A 255 20.24 5.04 -6.92
CA TYR A 255 20.39 5.57 -5.56
C TYR A 255 19.59 4.90 -4.45
N LEU A 256 19.03 3.70 -4.64
CA LEU A 256 18.36 2.96 -3.57
C LEU A 256 19.00 1.57 -3.40
N VAL A 257 20.16 1.55 -2.73
CA VAL A 257 20.75 0.35 -2.13
C VAL A 257 20.40 0.27 -0.66
#